data_e13acdf6d8c6be4bc7ea367895b64f18
#
_entry.id   e13acdf6d8c6be4bc7ea367895b64f18
#
_cell.length_a   1.000
_cell.length_b   1.000
_cell.length_c   1.000
_cell.angle_alpha   90.00
_cell.angle_beta   90.00
_cell.angle_gamma   90.00
#
_symmetry.space_group_name_H-M   'P 1'
#
loop_
_entity.id
_entity.type
_entity.pdbx_description
1 polymer ?
#
loop_
_entity_poly.entity_id
_entity_poly.type
_entity_poly.pdbx_seq_one_letter_code
_entity_poly.pdbx_strand_id
1 'polypeptide(L)'
;MADTMEYKCPSCGGSMEFDSNTQKLKCPFCATEVGIEEWEDVQEDQAGMQQGDTCWEAMGGDSSWTREETANMAVYSCQSCGGEIVADKTTGATACPYCGNQVVVKGTFSGDLKPDYIIPFKLDKKAAKAAYKKHLTKKKFLPGIFAKENHIDEIKGVYVPFWLFDTKVHADVNYEAEKVKVWTSGDTEYTERSTYDLGRSGSLSFEHLPVDCSRKMDDKLMESIEPYQFQDAVPFKAAYLSGYMADRYDVEMTEGRKRAEERIKRSAEEALKPGISKYDSVETKSSDVHIVDARYWYVLYPVWILNTTWQKNQYIFCYEWADWKNGRRSAF
;
A
#
# COMPACT_ATOMS: atom_id res chain seq x y z
N MET A 1 -4.94 -31.37 23.78
CA MET A 1 -4.73 -29.96 24.17
C MET A 1 -3.98 -29.35 23.01
N ALA A 2 -4.61 -28.51 22.23
CA ALA A 2 -3.94 -27.86 21.12
C ALA A 2 -2.97 -26.84 21.71
N ASP A 3 -1.68 -27.06 21.45
CA ASP A 3 -0.63 -26.12 21.83
C ASP A 3 -0.78 -24.87 20.93
N THR A 4 -1.13 -23.78 21.53
CA THR A 4 -1.28 -22.50 20.84
C THR A 4 0.13 -21.96 20.64
N MET A 5 0.62 -21.90 19.40
CA MET A 5 1.85 -21.17 19.10
C MET A 5 1.62 -19.68 19.35
N GLU A 6 1.78 -19.27 20.59
CA GLU A 6 2.07 -17.88 20.90
C GLU A 6 3.56 -17.68 20.63
N TYR A 7 3.95 -16.58 19.98
CA TYR A 7 5.36 -16.21 19.86
C TYR A 7 5.90 -15.87 21.25
N LYS A 8 6.08 -16.92 22.05
CA LYS A 8 6.56 -16.82 23.43
C LYS A 8 8.06 -16.80 23.46
N CYS A 9 8.61 -15.86 24.19
CA CYS A 9 10.04 -15.76 24.38
C CYS A 9 10.61 -17.08 24.98
N PRO A 10 11.61 -17.71 24.34
CA PRO A 10 12.21 -18.94 24.85
C PRO A 10 12.91 -18.75 26.19
N SER A 11 13.28 -17.52 26.54
CA SER A 11 13.99 -17.22 27.78
C SER A 11 13.10 -16.88 28.97
N CYS A 12 11.93 -16.24 28.74
CA CYS A 12 11.09 -15.78 29.86
C CYS A 12 9.59 -16.09 29.69
N GLY A 13 9.18 -16.68 28.55
CA GLY A 13 7.77 -17.02 28.27
C GLY A 13 6.87 -15.82 27.96
N GLY A 14 7.38 -14.59 27.93
CA GLY A 14 6.62 -13.39 27.55
C GLY A 14 6.35 -13.34 26.06
N SER A 15 5.30 -12.61 25.63
CA SER A 15 4.99 -12.40 24.20
C SER A 15 6.11 -11.63 23.52
N MET A 16 6.47 -12.05 22.31
CA MET A 16 7.46 -11.38 21.47
C MET A 16 6.78 -10.44 20.47
N GLU A 17 7.45 -9.33 20.15
CA GLU A 17 7.01 -8.35 19.15
C GLU A 17 8.05 -8.27 18.03
N PHE A 18 7.59 -7.97 16.81
CA PHE A 18 8.50 -7.76 15.69
C PHE A 18 9.22 -6.41 15.82
N ASP A 19 10.55 -6.44 15.90
CA ASP A 19 11.40 -5.25 15.92
C ASP A 19 11.82 -4.88 14.49
N SER A 20 11.28 -3.78 14.00
CA SER A 20 11.54 -3.26 12.66
C SER A 20 13.01 -2.85 12.42
N ASN A 21 13.79 -2.56 13.48
CA ASN A 21 15.19 -2.17 13.33
C ASN A 21 16.10 -3.39 13.18
N THR A 22 15.84 -4.46 13.95
CA THR A 22 16.64 -5.69 13.90
C THR A 22 16.09 -6.72 12.92
N GLN A 23 14.85 -6.53 12.43
CA GLN A 23 14.13 -7.47 11.57
C GLN A 23 13.96 -8.86 12.23
N LYS A 24 13.82 -8.88 13.57
CA LYS A 24 13.67 -10.09 14.38
C LYS A 24 12.49 -9.95 15.34
N LEU A 25 12.05 -11.07 15.89
CA LEU A 25 11.16 -11.06 17.05
C LEU A 25 11.98 -10.70 18.30
N LYS A 26 11.52 -9.71 19.05
CA LYS A 26 12.14 -9.23 20.26
C LYS A 26 11.19 -9.32 21.44
N CYS A 27 11.68 -9.81 22.55
CA CYS A 27 10.91 -9.82 23.78
C CYS A 27 11.01 -8.46 24.50
N PRO A 28 9.87 -7.77 24.73
CA PRO A 28 9.88 -6.49 25.44
C PRO A 28 10.25 -6.62 26.92
N PHE A 29 10.20 -7.85 27.49
CA PHE A 29 10.46 -8.10 28.92
C PHE A 29 11.92 -8.43 29.21
N CYS A 30 12.58 -9.24 28.35
CA CYS A 30 13.95 -9.68 28.61
C CYS A 30 14.94 -9.35 27.49
N ALA A 31 14.47 -8.64 26.44
CA ALA A 31 15.24 -8.24 25.28
C ALA A 31 15.86 -9.40 24.46
N THR A 32 15.43 -10.65 24.66
CA THR A 32 15.82 -11.78 23.81
C THR A 32 15.35 -11.54 22.39
N GLU A 33 16.22 -11.74 21.41
CA GLU A 33 15.94 -11.60 19.99
C GLU A 33 16.02 -12.97 19.30
N VAL A 34 15.04 -13.29 18.43
CA VAL A 34 14.98 -14.56 17.71
C VAL A 34 14.65 -14.27 16.24
N GLY A 35 15.37 -14.90 15.32
CA GLY A 35 15.09 -14.78 13.89
C GLY A 35 13.72 -15.40 13.53
N ILE A 36 13.00 -14.78 12.59
CA ILE A 36 11.68 -15.27 12.16
C ILE A 36 11.80 -16.66 11.52
N GLU A 37 12.91 -16.94 10.85
CA GLU A 37 13.19 -18.23 10.22
C GLU A 37 13.47 -19.36 11.22
N GLU A 38 13.92 -19.03 12.42
CA GLU A 38 14.23 -19.98 13.47
C GLU A 38 12.98 -20.56 14.16
N TRP A 39 11.79 -19.98 13.86
CA TRP A 39 10.50 -20.42 14.43
C TRP A 39 9.76 -21.41 13.54
N GLU A 40 10.23 -21.64 12.32
CA GLU A 40 9.58 -22.56 11.40
C GLU A 40 10.28 -23.92 11.40
N ASP A 41 9.70 -24.91 12.09
CA ASP A 41 9.92 -26.31 11.77
C ASP A 41 9.14 -26.67 10.51
N VAL A 42 9.90 -26.75 9.45
CA VAL A 42 9.72 -27.40 8.15
C VAL A 42 8.46 -28.25 7.98
N GLN A 43 7.56 -27.82 7.08
CA GLN A 43 6.86 -28.72 6.18
C GLN A 43 6.61 -28.04 4.83
N GLU A 44 7.48 -28.32 3.86
CA GLU A 44 7.21 -28.11 2.44
C GLU A 44 6.34 -29.28 1.92
N ASP A 45 5.25 -28.95 1.22
CA ASP A 45 4.65 -29.84 0.25
C ASP A 45 4.16 -29.09 -1.00
N GLN A 46 4.54 -29.69 -2.14
CA GLN A 46 4.36 -29.18 -3.50
C GLN A 46 2.96 -29.52 -4.05
N ALA A 47 2.35 -28.62 -4.80
CA ALA A 47 1.28 -28.98 -5.73
C ALA A 47 1.18 -28.05 -6.94
N GLY A 48 0.96 -28.69 -8.08
CA GLY A 48 1.21 -28.27 -9.44
C GLY A 48 0.20 -27.36 -10.12
N MET A 49 0.62 -26.93 -11.31
CA MET A 49 -0.02 -26.00 -12.25
C MET A 49 -1.20 -26.60 -13.02
N GLN A 50 -2.19 -25.76 -13.33
CA GLN A 50 -3.08 -25.95 -14.50
C GLN A 50 -3.28 -24.62 -15.26
N GLN A 51 -3.17 -24.70 -16.58
CA GLN A 51 -3.31 -23.59 -17.54
C GLN A 51 -4.75 -23.41 -18.03
N GLY A 52 -5.14 -22.16 -18.36
CA GLY A 52 -6.30 -21.85 -19.22
C GLY A 52 -6.75 -20.39 -19.22
N ASP A 53 -6.73 -19.80 -20.40
CA ASP A 53 -7.28 -18.49 -20.83
C ASP A 53 -6.68 -17.22 -20.22
N THR A 54 -6.48 -16.16 -21.10
CA THR A 54 -5.89 -14.83 -20.80
C THR A 54 -6.34 -14.28 -19.46
N CYS A 55 -5.96 -14.95 -18.43
CA CYS A 55 -6.33 -14.72 -17.06
C CYS A 55 -5.22 -13.97 -16.37
N TRP A 56 -5.62 -13.04 -15.58
CA TRP A 56 -4.75 -12.51 -14.55
C TRP A 56 -4.33 -13.67 -13.67
N GLU A 57 -3.11 -14.14 -13.87
CA GLU A 57 -2.59 -15.30 -13.14
C GLU A 57 -2.24 -14.89 -11.71
N ALA A 58 -2.81 -15.58 -10.74
CA ALA A 58 -2.35 -15.52 -9.37
C ALA A 58 -0.95 -16.14 -9.31
N MET A 59 0.05 -15.36 -8.93
CA MET A 59 1.43 -15.83 -8.76
C MET A 59 1.68 -16.31 -7.34
N GLY A 60 0.79 -15.97 -6.40
CA GLY A 60 0.81 -16.49 -5.04
C GLY A 60 0.44 -17.96 -5.02
N GLY A 61 1.16 -18.74 -4.22
CA GLY A 61 0.76 -20.12 -3.94
C GLY A 61 -0.62 -20.13 -3.28
N ASP A 62 -1.34 -21.23 -3.44
CA ASP A 62 -2.61 -21.50 -2.74
C ASP A 62 -2.32 -21.75 -1.24
N SER A 63 -1.72 -20.75 -0.60
CA SER A 63 -1.33 -20.81 0.79
C SER A 63 -2.55 -20.54 1.66
N SER A 64 -3.18 -21.60 2.11
CA SER A 64 -4.22 -21.52 3.12
C SER A 64 -3.63 -21.19 4.48
N TRP A 65 -4.38 -20.43 5.27
CA TRP A 65 -4.03 -20.20 6.66
C TRP A 65 -3.98 -21.49 7.46
N THR A 66 -2.92 -21.72 8.20
CA THR A 66 -2.87 -22.85 9.13
C THR A 66 -3.73 -22.55 10.37
N ARG A 67 -4.17 -23.61 11.07
CA ARG A 67 -4.92 -23.43 12.33
C ARG A 67 -4.09 -22.72 13.39
N GLU A 68 -2.80 -22.88 13.38
CA GLU A 68 -1.85 -22.28 14.33
C GLU A 68 -1.71 -20.78 14.08
N GLU A 69 -1.57 -20.36 12.82
CA GLU A 69 -1.52 -18.95 12.45
C GLU A 69 -2.81 -18.20 12.83
N THR A 70 -3.97 -18.81 12.59
CA THR A 70 -5.26 -18.19 12.90
C THR A 70 -5.62 -18.22 14.38
N ALA A 71 -5.13 -19.20 15.14
CA ALA A 71 -5.42 -19.35 16.56
C ALA A 71 -5.01 -18.12 17.38
N ASN A 72 -3.95 -17.45 16.98
CA ASN A 72 -3.40 -16.28 17.69
C ASN A 72 -3.92 -14.94 17.17
N MET A 73 -4.67 -14.93 16.08
CA MET A 73 -5.21 -13.71 15.50
C MET A 73 -6.64 -13.45 15.99
N ALA A 74 -6.92 -12.18 16.27
CA ALA A 74 -8.24 -11.69 16.59
C ALA A 74 -8.69 -10.65 15.59
N VAL A 75 -9.96 -10.69 15.22
CA VAL A 75 -10.61 -9.67 14.40
C VAL A 75 -11.28 -8.67 15.32
N TYR A 76 -10.94 -7.42 15.15
CA TYR A 76 -11.54 -6.29 15.84
C TYR A 76 -12.42 -5.52 14.86
N SER A 77 -13.61 -5.15 15.30
CA SER A 77 -14.54 -4.35 14.50
C SER A 77 -14.76 -2.98 15.13
N CYS A 78 -14.68 -1.94 14.32
CA CYS A 78 -15.00 -0.58 14.73
C CYS A 78 -16.48 -0.30 14.51
N GLN A 79 -17.22 -0.07 15.60
CA GLN A 79 -18.66 0.24 15.55
C GLN A 79 -18.95 1.59 14.87
N SER A 80 -17.97 2.48 14.79
CA SER A 80 -18.17 3.82 14.24
C SER A 80 -17.97 3.89 12.73
N CYS A 81 -16.88 3.29 12.21
CA CYS A 81 -16.57 3.35 10.77
C CYS A 81 -16.71 2.00 10.05
N GLY A 82 -17.03 0.93 10.78
CA GLY A 82 -17.18 -0.42 10.23
C GLY A 82 -15.86 -1.09 9.81
N GLY A 83 -14.70 -0.51 10.11
CA GLY A 83 -13.40 -1.10 9.79
C GLY A 83 -13.15 -2.39 10.56
N GLU A 84 -12.62 -3.40 9.87
CA GLU A 84 -12.18 -4.65 10.48
C GLU A 84 -10.65 -4.71 10.48
N ILE A 85 -10.08 -4.99 11.64
CA ILE A 85 -8.64 -4.98 11.86
C ILE A 85 -8.26 -6.34 12.41
N VAL A 86 -7.21 -6.91 11.88
CA VAL A 86 -6.60 -8.13 12.40
C VAL A 86 -5.39 -7.72 13.24
N ALA A 87 -5.29 -8.29 14.40
CA ALA A 87 -4.11 -8.15 15.25
C ALA A 87 -3.87 -9.44 16.01
N ASP A 88 -2.64 -9.64 16.42
CA ASP A 88 -2.30 -10.65 17.39
C ASP A 88 -3.09 -10.41 18.70
N LYS A 89 -3.56 -11.48 19.33
CA LYS A 89 -4.35 -11.40 20.57
C LYS A 89 -3.62 -10.66 21.69
N THR A 90 -2.29 -10.68 21.67
CA THR A 90 -1.44 -10.01 22.66
C THR A 90 -1.27 -8.52 22.36
N THR A 91 -1.38 -8.10 21.11
CA THR A 91 -1.26 -6.69 20.69
C THR A 91 -2.42 -5.83 21.18
N GLY A 92 -3.60 -6.40 21.37
CA GLY A 92 -4.76 -5.76 21.97
C GLY A 92 -5.14 -4.44 21.29
N ALA A 93 -5.76 -4.48 20.13
CA ALA A 93 -6.25 -3.26 19.47
C ALA A 93 -7.35 -2.60 20.33
N THR A 94 -7.08 -1.43 20.89
CA THR A 94 -8.03 -0.69 21.73
C THR A 94 -8.75 0.43 20.98
N ALA A 95 -8.14 0.94 19.91
CA ALA A 95 -8.68 2.03 19.12
C ALA A 95 -8.45 1.82 17.62
N CYS A 96 -9.46 2.19 16.83
CA CYS A 96 -9.41 2.13 15.38
C CYS A 96 -8.29 3.03 14.81
N PRO A 97 -7.45 2.55 13.90
CA PRO A 97 -6.42 3.39 13.28
C PRO A 97 -7.04 4.45 12.35
N TYR A 98 -8.23 4.20 11.80
CA TYR A 98 -8.87 5.07 10.81
C TYR A 98 -9.67 6.21 11.43
N CYS A 99 -10.47 5.95 12.46
CA CYS A 99 -11.34 6.96 13.06
C CYS A 99 -11.04 7.29 14.53
N GLY A 100 -10.08 6.60 15.15
CA GLY A 100 -9.70 6.81 16.55
C GLY A 100 -10.67 6.24 17.58
N ASN A 101 -11.88 5.79 17.20
CA ASN A 101 -12.89 5.25 18.12
C ASN A 101 -12.49 3.87 18.64
N GLN A 102 -13.08 3.48 19.76
CA GLN A 102 -12.84 2.17 20.34
C GLN A 102 -13.27 1.04 19.40
N VAL A 103 -12.49 -0.03 19.36
CA VAL A 103 -12.81 -1.26 18.65
C VAL A 103 -13.19 -2.36 19.63
N VAL A 104 -14.03 -3.28 19.16
CA VAL A 104 -14.45 -4.46 19.93
C VAL A 104 -13.98 -5.73 19.23
N VAL A 105 -13.65 -6.75 20.01
CA VAL A 105 -13.28 -8.07 19.46
C VAL A 105 -14.53 -8.66 18.80
N LYS A 106 -14.44 -8.97 17.50
CA LYS A 106 -15.49 -9.62 16.74
C LYS A 106 -15.40 -11.15 16.82
N GLY A 107 -14.18 -11.68 16.87
CA GLY A 107 -13.94 -13.12 16.92
C GLY A 107 -12.52 -13.50 16.53
N THR A 108 -12.33 -14.78 16.31
CA THR A 108 -11.08 -15.32 15.76
C THR A 108 -11.03 -15.12 14.25
N PHE A 109 -9.84 -14.85 13.74
CA PHE A 109 -9.63 -14.70 12.31
C PHE A 109 -9.92 -16.02 11.56
N SER A 110 -10.64 -15.96 10.47
CA SER A 110 -10.91 -17.13 9.62
C SER A 110 -11.33 -16.72 8.20
N GLY A 111 -10.93 -17.50 7.22
CA GLY A 111 -11.56 -17.55 5.91
C GLY A 111 -11.10 -16.55 4.85
N ASP A 112 -10.09 -15.73 5.10
CA ASP A 112 -9.57 -14.81 4.09
C ASP A 112 -8.39 -15.37 3.32
N LEU A 113 -8.10 -14.77 2.15
CA LEU A 113 -6.90 -15.06 1.40
C LEU A 113 -5.67 -14.72 2.25
N LYS A 114 -4.69 -15.60 2.26
CA LYS A 114 -3.41 -15.36 2.92
C LYS A 114 -2.54 -14.47 2.02
N PRO A 115 -1.88 -13.43 2.56
CA PRO A 115 -0.95 -12.64 1.77
C PRO A 115 0.20 -13.48 1.23
N ASP A 116 0.65 -13.19 0.00
CA ASP A 116 1.81 -13.82 -0.60
C ASP A 116 3.11 -13.24 -0.03
N TYR A 117 3.13 -11.92 0.10
CA TYR A 117 4.27 -11.15 0.58
C TYR A 117 3.86 -10.11 1.61
N ILE A 118 4.85 -9.67 2.36
CA ILE A 118 4.75 -8.56 3.29
C ILE A 118 6.02 -7.71 3.17
N ILE A 119 5.89 -6.39 3.24
CA ILE A 119 7.04 -5.52 3.43
C ILE A 119 7.13 -5.20 4.93
N PRO A 120 8.14 -5.70 5.64
CA PRO A 120 8.26 -5.45 7.07
C PRO A 120 8.46 -3.97 7.39
N PHE A 121 7.92 -3.52 8.53
CA PHE A 121 8.25 -2.19 9.05
C PHE A 121 9.77 -2.04 9.23
N LYS A 122 10.33 -0.95 8.73
CA LYS A 122 11.76 -0.58 8.87
C LYS A 122 12.00 0.53 9.88
N LEU A 123 10.95 1.21 10.29
CA LEU A 123 10.99 2.24 11.31
C LEU A 123 10.17 1.79 12.51
N ASP A 124 10.73 1.98 13.69
CA ASP A 124 9.99 1.85 14.92
C ASP A 124 9.05 3.06 15.16
N LYS A 125 8.16 2.93 16.12
CA LYS A 125 7.20 3.99 16.48
C LYS A 125 7.90 5.30 16.87
N LYS A 126 9.09 5.24 17.45
CA LYS A 126 9.86 6.42 17.88
C LYS A 126 10.41 7.17 16.67
N ALA A 127 10.97 6.47 15.71
CA ALA A 127 11.45 7.06 14.46
C ALA A 127 10.30 7.62 13.63
N ALA A 128 9.14 6.92 13.60
CA ALA A 128 7.92 7.38 12.98
C ALA A 128 7.45 8.73 13.55
N LYS A 129 7.40 8.87 14.87
CA LYS A 129 7.08 10.13 15.55
C LYS A 129 8.06 11.25 15.21
N ALA A 130 9.36 10.94 15.17
CA ALA A 130 10.39 11.93 14.85
C ALA A 130 10.25 12.42 13.39
N ALA A 131 9.96 11.52 12.46
CA ALA A 131 9.71 11.86 11.07
C ALA A 131 8.48 12.76 10.91
N TYR A 132 7.38 12.46 11.59
CA TYR A 132 6.18 13.28 11.61
C TYR A 132 6.46 14.68 12.16
N LYS A 133 7.13 14.81 13.32
CA LYS A 133 7.54 16.10 13.90
C LYS A 133 8.35 16.93 12.90
N LYS A 134 9.31 16.31 12.21
CA LYS A 134 10.12 16.96 11.18
C LYS A 134 9.30 17.42 9.97
N HIS A 135 8.28 16.63 9.56
CA HIS A 135 7.36 17.03 8.50
C HIS A 135 6.58 18.31 8.88
N LEU A 136 6.06 18.36 10.12
CA LEU A 136 5.31 19.52 10.60
C LEU A 136 6.13 20.80 10.63
N THR A 137 7.43 20.73 10.96
CA THR A 137 8.30 21.93 11.00
C THR A 137 8.44 22.63 9.66
N LYS A 138 8.21 21.92 8.54
CA LYS A 138 8.25 22.48 7.19
C LYS A 138 6.96 23.23 6.80
N LYS A 139 5.87 23.08 7.57
CA LYS A 139 4.55 23.67 7.28
C LYS A 139 4.23 24.81 8.21
N LYS A 140 4.43 26.05 7.74
CA LYS A 140 4.35 27.29 8.54
C LYS A 140 2.94 27.67 9.01
N PHE A 141 1.88 27.11 8.44
CA PHE A 141 0.48 27.53 8.72
C PHE A 141 -0.38 26.41 9.34
N LEU A 142 0.22 25.37 9.89
CA LEU A 142 -0.52 24.31 10.56
C LEU A 142 -0.96 24.73 11.96
N PRO A 143 -2.22 24.46 12.36
CA PRO A 143 -2.67 24.65 13.72
C PRO A 143 -1.82 23.86 14.72
N GLY A 144 -1.49 24.51 15.85
CA GLY A 144 -0.59 23.93 16.86
C GLY A 144 -1.07 22.59 17.47
N ILE A 145 -2.35 22.23 17.28
CA ILE A 145 -2.89 20.95 17.76
C ILE A 145 -2.19 19.75 17.11
N PHE A 146 -1.80 19.86 15.83
CA PHE A 146 -1.11 18.79 15.12
C PHE A 146 0.31 18.51 15.65
N ALA A 147 0.90 19.49 16.34
CA ALA A 147 2.23 19.38 16.93
C ALA A 147 2.22 18.93 18.40
N LYS A 148 1.02 18.79 19.02
CA LYS A 148 0.91 18.36 20.43
C LYS A 148 1.36 16.92 20.61
N GLU A 149 2.18 16.70 21.61
CA GLU A 149 2.82 15.40 21.88
C GLU A 149 1.80 14.27 22.09
N ASN A 150 0.71 14.55 22.80
CA ASN A 150 -0.35 13.57 23.06
C ASN A 150 -1.02 13.04 21.77
N HIS A 151 -1.14 13.87 20.72
CA HIS A 151 -1.67 13.41 19.42
C HIS A 151 -0.64 12.61 18.63
N ILE A 152 0.64 12.99 18.71
CA ILE A 152 1.71 12.27 18.02
C ILE A 152 1.91 10.87 18.61
N ASP A 153 1.58 10.69 19.88
CA ASP A 153 1.65 9.38 20.56
C ASP A 153 0.61 8.38 20.07
N GLU A 154 -0.44 8.85 19.40
CA GLU A 154 -1.49 8.02 18.82
C GLU A 154 -1.11 7.41 17.45
N ILE A 155 0.09 7.69 16.93
CA ILE A 155 0.55 7.08 15.67
C ILE A 155 0.58 5.54 15.78
N LYS A 156 0.01 4.87 14.79
CA LYS A 156 -0.13 3.42 14.73
C LYS A 156 0.48 2.88 13.46
N GLY A 157 1.19 1.75 13.58
CA GLY A 157 1.64 0.97 12.45
C GLY A 157 0.54 -0.01 12.02
N VAL A 158 0.16 0.06 10.77
CA VAL A 158 -0.88 -0.78 10.18
C VAL A 158 -0.35 -1.37 8.88
N TYR A 159 -0.48 -2.66 8.71
CA TYR A 159 -0.30 -3.31 7.45
C TYR A 159 -1.57 -3.14 6.62
N VAL A 160 -1.45 -2.44 5.49
CA VAL A 160 -2.54 -2.18 4.55
C VAL A 160 -2.45 -3.18 3.41
N PRO A 161 -3.56 -3.82 3.03
CA PRO A 161 -3.59 -4.80 1.96
C PRO A 161 -3.56 -4.14 0.58
N PHE A 162 -2.79 -4.73 -0.35
CA PHE A 162 -2.68 -4.30 -1.73
C PHE A 162 -2.72 -5.48 -2.68
N TRP A 163 -3.36 -5.28 -3.83
CA TRP A 163 -3.14 -6.07 -5.02
C TRP A 163 -1.96 -5.48 -5.79
N LEU A 164 -0.96 -6.28 -6.08
CA LEU A 164 0.13 -5.91 -6.98
C LEU A 164 -0.10 -6.53 -8.34
N PHE A 165 0.11 -5.75 -9.38
CA PHE A 165 -0.08 -6.19 -10.74
C PHE A 165 1.18 -6.02 -11.57
N ASP A 166 1.63 -7.12 -12.19
CA ASP A 166 2.60 -7.10 -13.28
C ASP A 166 1.86 -7.30 -14.58
N THR A 167 2.07 -6.41 -15.55
CA THR A 167 1.38 -6.49 -16.83
C THR A 167 2.29 -6.15 -17.98
N LYS A 168 2.07 -6.84 -19.11
CA LYS A 168 2.59 -6.46 -20.42
C LYS A 168 1.43 -6.02 -21.28
N VAL A 169 1.53 -4.85 -21.87
CA VAL A 169 0.48 -4.27 -22.69
C VAL A 169 1.01 -3.85 -24.05
N HIS A 170 0.16 -3.92 -25.04
CA HIS A 170 0.34 -3.25 -26.32
C HIS A 170 -0.64 -2.10 -26.39
N ALA A 171 -0.16 -0.90 -26.73
CA ALA A 171 -0.98 0.30 -26.76
C ALA A 171 -0.85 1.00 -28.13
N ASP A 172 -2.01 1.35 -28.69
CA ASP A 172 -2.18 2.18 -29.86
C ASP A 172 -2.89 3.46 -29.47
N VAL A 173 -2.18 4.60 -29.58
CA VAL A 173 -2.70 5.89 -29.10
C VAL A 173 -2.64 6.92 -30.23
N ASN A 174 -3.75 7.59 -30.45
CA ASN A 174 -3.85 8.71 -31.39
C ASN A 174 -3.99 10.01 -30.59
N TYR A 175 -3.15 10.96 -30.92
CA TYR A 175 -3.15 12.28 -30.33
C TYR A 175 -3.52 13.34 -31.35
N GLU A 176 -4.17 14.39 -30.88
CA GLU A 176 -4.30 15.66 -31.58
C GLU A 176 -3.31 16.65 -30.99
N ALA A 177 -2.45 17.20 -31.84
CA ALA A 177 -1.43 18.15 -31.44
C ALA A 177 -1.62 19.46 -32.15
N GLU A 178 -1.45 20.58 -31.45
CA GLU A 178 -1.53 21.91 -32.02
C GLU A 178 -0.18 22.62 -31.98
N LYS A 179 0.03 23.41 -33.02
CA LYS A 179 1.13 24.36 -33.08
C LYS A 179 0.55 25.74 -33.37
N VAL A 180 0.85 26.68 -32.48
CA VAL A 180 0.34 28.07 -32.58
C VAL A 180 1.48 28.97 -32.94
N LYS A 181 1.28 29.73 -33.97
CA LYS A 181 2.20 30.78 -34.42
C LYS A 181 1.49 32.12 -34.37
N VAL A 182 2.07 33.05 -33.60
CA VAL A 182 1.55 34.40 -33.46
C VAL A 182 2.55 35.38 -34.04
N TRP A 183 2.08 36.30 -34.88
CA TRP A 183 2.90 37.41 -35.40
C TRP A 183 2.06 38.65 -35.58
N THR A 184 2.71 39.81 -35.52
CA THR A 184 2.07 41.12 -35.75
C THR A 184 2.50 41.71 -37.08
N SER A 185 1.56 42.25 -37.83
CA SER A 185 1.84 42.99 -39.06
C SER A 185 1.08 44.31 -39.02
N GLY A 186 1.80 45.41 -38.88
CA GLY A 186 1.22 46.72 -38.59
C GLY A 186 0.54 46.71 -37.21
N ASP A 187 -0.71 47.12 -37.14
CA ASP A 187 -1.51 47.16 -35.91
C ASP A 187 -2.37 45.87 -35.72
N THR A 188 -2.16 44.86 -36.56
CA THR A 188 -2.96 43.63 -36.53
C THR A 188 -2.12 42.45 -36.08
N GLU A 189 -2.62 41.73 -35.06
CA GLU A 189 -2.06 40.46 -34.60
C GLU A 189 -2.72 39.31 -35.34
N TYR A 190 -1.90 38.42 -35.86
CA TYR A 190 -2.31 37.20 -36.56
C TYR A 190 -1.95 35.99 -35.73
N THR A 191 -2.91 35.06 -35.62
CA THR A 191 -2.73 33.77 -34.97
C THR A 191 -3.01 32.67 -35.99
N GLU A 192 -1.99 31.86 -36.29
CA GLU A 192 -2.10 30.65 -37.11
C GLU A 192 -2.11 29.43 -36.18
N ARG A 193 -3.12 28.58 -36.32
CA ARG A 193 -3.19 27.31 -35.61
C ARG A 193 -3.10 26.18 -36.61
N SER A 194 -2.12 25.29 -36.40
CA SER A 194 -1.94 24.09 -37.21
C SER A 194 -2.21 22.87 -36.32
N THR A 195 -3.16 22.04 -36.74
CA THR A 195 -3.52 20.81 -36.02
C THR A 195 -2.91 19.59 -36.71
N TYR A 196 -2.42 18.66 -35.94
CA TYR A 196 -1.78 17.44 -36.42
C TYR A 196 -2.38 16.21 -35.72
N ASP A 197 -2.67 15.17 -36.50
CA ASP A 197 -3.01 13.85 -35.99
C ASP A 197 -1.72 13.01 -35.87
N LEU A 198 -1.46 12.49 -34.69
CA LEU A 198 -0.23 11.74 -34.38
C LEU A 198 -0.58 10.36 -33.82
N GLY A 199 -0.25 9.30 -34.57
CA GLY A 199 -0.36 7.93 -34.10
C GLY A 199 0.93 7.48 -33.40
N ARG A 200 0.79 6.77 -32.30
CA ARG A 200 1.87 6.09 -31.57
C ARG A 200 1.42 4.70 -31.19
N SER A 201 2.33 3.73 -31.40
CA SER A 201 2.12 2.35 -30.99
C SER A 201 3.35 1.83 -30.28
N GLY A 202 3.16 0.97 -29.29
CA GLY A 202 4.27 0.39 -28.56
C GLY A 202 3.83 -0.63 -27.50
N SER A 203 4.80 -1.44 -27.08
CA SER A 203 4.61 -2.35 -25.95
C SER A 203 5.27 -1.79 -24.70
N LEU A 204 4.55 -1.87 -23.58
CA LEU A 204 5.02 -1.41 -22.29
C LEU A 204 4.89 -2.54 -21.27
N SER A 205 5.76 -2.52 -20.26
CA SER A 205 5.66 -3.41 -19.11
C SER A 205 5.49 -2.56 -17.86
N PHE A 206 4.58 -2.99 -17.00
CA PHE A 206 4.36 -2.43 -15.68
C PHE A 206 4.70 -3.50 -14.66
N GLU A 207 5.54 -3.17 -13.70
CA GLU A 207 5.97 -4.08 -12.65
C GLU A 207 5.52 -3.53 -11.31
N HIS A 208 4.94 -4.41 -10.49
CA HIS A 208 4.51 -4.14 -9.12
C HIS A 208 3.59 -2.91 -8.99
N LEU A 209 2.64 -2.74 -9.94
CA LEU A 209 1.65 -1.68 -9.88
C LEU A 209 0.74 -1.93 -8.66
N PRO A 210 0.81 -1.10 -7.60
CA PRO A 210 0.04 -1.32 -6.40
C PRO A 210 -1.37 -0.74 -6.54
N VAL A 211 -2.37 -1.48 -6.08
CA VAL A 211 -3.75 -1.01 -5.92
C VAL A 211 -4.18 -1.41 -4.52
N ASP A 212 -4.50 -0.43 -3.67
CA ASP A 212 -4.97 -0.73 -2.32
C ASP A 212 -6.31 -1.46 -2.35
N CYS A 213 -6.47 -2.37 -1.40
CA CYS A 213 -7.66 -3.21 -1.28
C CYS A 213 -8.52 -2.83 -0.08
N SER A 214 -8.37 -1.62 0.45
CA SER A 214 -9.11 -1.18 1.62
C SER A 214 -9.96 0.06 1.32
N ARG A 215 -11.28 -0.06 1.38
CA ARG A 215 -12.21 1.08 1.28
C ARG A 215 -12.11 2.04 2.46
N LYS A 216 -11.35 1.72 3.50
CA LYS A 216 -11.12 2.57 4.66
C LYS A 216 -10.02 3.60 4.41
N MET A 217 -9.17 3.33 3.45
CA MET A 217 -8.13 4.25 3.03
C MET A 217 -8.61 5.00 1.79
N ASP A 218 -8.26 6.28 1.71
CA ASP A 218 -8.50 7.06 0.50
C ASP A 218 -7.51 6.65 -0.58
N ASP A 219 -8.01 6.26 -1.75
CA ASP A 219 -7.19 5.80 -2.88
C ASP A 219 -6.09 6.80 -3.25
N LYS A 220 -6.42 8.11 -3.29
CA LYS A 220 -5.46 9.17 -3.62
C LYS A 220 -4.38 9.30 -2.55
N LEU A 221 -4.76 9.05 -1.29
CA LEU A 221 -3.82 9.06 -0.18
C LEU A 221 -2.83 7.90 -0.34
N MET A 222 -3.30 6.70 -0.66
CA MET A 222 -2.46 5.52 -0.89
C MET A 222 -1.57 5.68 -2.13
N GLU A 223 -2.11 6.18 -3.23
CA GLU A 223 -1.31 6.50 -4.43
C GLU A 223 -0.25 7.58 -4.18
N SER A 224 -0.48 8.50 -3.25
CA SER A 224 0.46 9.60 -2.95
C SER A 224 1.70 9.18 -2.18
N ILE A 225 1.67 8.05 -1.49
CA ILE A 225 2.80 7.48 -0.76
C ILE A 225 3.60 6.47 -1.61
N GLU A 226 3.21 6.26 -2.87
CA GLU A 226 4.01 5.51 -3.84
C GLU A 226 5.28 6.30 -4.27
N PRO A 227 6.37 5.64 -4.72
CA PRO A 227 6.49 4.20 -4.99
C PRO A 227 6.90 3.40 -3.75
N TYR A 228 6.25 2.27 -3.55
CA TYR A 228 6.69 1.29 -2.57
C TYR A 228 7.89 0.49 -3.10
N GLN A 229 8.82 0.16 -2.22
CA GLN A 229 10.01 -0.60 -2.61
C GLN A 229 9.75 -2.10 -2.47
N PHE A 230 9.24 -2.73 -3.52
CA PHE A 230 8.97 -4.17 -3.51
C PHE A 230 10.23 -5.03 -3.28
N GLN A 231 11.42 -4.48 -3.51
CA GLN A 231 12.69 -5.15 -3.19
C GLN A 231 12.84 -5.52 -1.70
N ASP A 232 12.06 -4.87 -0.85
CA ASP A 232 12.02 -5.13 0.60
C ASP A 232 10.95 -6.15 0.98
N ALA A 233 10.19 -6.66 0.02
CA ALA A 233 9.16 -7.66 0.25
C ALA A 233 9.77 -9.02 0.58
N VAL A 234 9.20 -9.67 1.58
CA VAL A 234 9.54 -11.04 1.98
C VAL A 234 8.29 -11.91 1.94
N PRO A 235 8.42 -13.24 1.80
CA PRO A 235 7.27 -14.13 1.92
C PRO A 235 6.52 -13.86 3.23
N PHE A 236 5.19 -13.87 3.16
CA PHE A 236 4.38 -13.56 4.34
C PHE A 236 4.56 -14.61 5.44
N LYS A 237 4.77 -14.11 6.66
CA LYS A 237 4.76 -14.89 7.90
C LYS A 237 3.97 -14.13 8.96
N ALA A 238 3.10 -14.82 9.68
CA ALA A 238 2.25 -14.21 10.70
C ALA A 238 3.04 -13.49 11.81
N ALA A 239 4.29 -13.90 12.04
CA ALA A 239 5.20 -13.30 13.00
C ALA A 239 5.43 -11.79 12.75
N TYR A 240 5.38 -11.33 11.49
CA TYR A 240 5.54 -9.91 11.17
C TYR A 240 4.39 -9.03 11.66
N LEU A 241 3.23 -9.64 11.94
CA LEU A 241 2.07 -8.92 12.48
C LEU A 241 2.17 -8.68 14.00
N SER A 242 3.10 -9.35 14.69
CA SER A 242 3.26 -9.18 16.15
C SER A 242 3.65 -7.75 16.51
N GLY A 243 2.84 -7.08 17.35
CA GLY A 243 3.03 -5.68 17.74
C GLY A 243 2.41 -4.66 16.78
N TYR A 244 1.87 -5.09 15.64
CA TYR A 244 1.23 -4.26 14.63
C TYR A 244 -0.23 -4.68 14.38
N MET A 245 -0.96 -3.81 13.71
CA MET A 245 -2.30 -4.11 13.20
C MET A 245 -2.23 -4.39 11.71
N ALA A 246 -3.12 -5.23 11.21
CA ALA A 246 -3.32 -5.42 9.78
C ALA A 246 -4.78 -5.12 9.42
N ASP A 247 -4.98 -4.44 8.31
CA ASP A 247 -6.30 -4.27 7.73
C ASP A 247 -6.67 -5.49 6.90
N ARG A 248 -7.95 -5.78 6.81
CA ARG A 248 -8.48 -6.81 5.93
C ARG A 248 -8.83 -6.18 4.58
N TYR A 249 -8.58 -6.91 3.49
CA TYR A 249 -9.07 -6.46 2.21
C TYR A 249 -10.61 -6.51 2.19
N ASP A 250 -11.22 -5.50 1.64
CA ASP A 250 -12.65 -5.38 1.36
C ASP A 250 -12.94 -4.96 -0.08
N VAL A 251 -11.87 -4.91 -0.90
CA VAL A 251 -11.90 -4.74 -2.35
C VAL A 251 -11.35 -6.00 -3.00
N GLU A 252 -12.22 -6.74 -3.67
CA GLU A 252 -11.86 -7.96 -4.38
C GLU A 252 -10.90 -7.70 -5.55
N MET A 253 -10.08 -8.71 -5.93
CA MET A 253 -9.12 -8.61 -7.02
C MET A 253 -9.77 -8.13 -8.33
N THR A 254 -10.97 -8.58 -8.64
CA THR A 254 -11.72 -8.19 -9.84
C THR A 254 -12.08 -6.71 -9.87
N GLU A 255 -12.31 -6.08 -8.72
CA GLU A 255 -12.53 -4.65 -8.59
C GLU A 255 -11.19 -3.88 -8.65
N GLY A 256 -10.18 -4.36 -7.93
CA GLY A 256 -8.82 -3.81 -7.97
C GLY A 256 -8.21 -3.84 -9.37
N ARG A 257 -8.45 -4.91 -10.12
CA ARG A 257 -8.06 -5.05 -11.52
C ARG A 257 -8.58 -3.89 -12.39
N LYS A 258 -9.85 -3.49 -12.26
CA LYS A 258 -10.41 -2.38 -13.05
C LYS A 258 -9.64 -1.07 -12.81
N ARG A 259 -9.30 -0.80 -11.55
CA ARG A 259 -8.47 0.36 -11.21
C ARG A 259 -7.05 0.24 -11.78
N ALA A 260 -6.46 -0.96 -11.74
CA ALA A 260 -5.17 -1.21 -12.37
C ALA A 260 -5.22 -0.94 -13.88
N GLU A 261 -6.23 -1.44 -14.58
CA GLU A 261 -6.44 -1.24 -16.03
C GLU A 261 -6.55 0.26 -16.37
N GLU A 262 -7.29 1.05 -15.59
CA GLU A 262 -7.41 2.50 -15.77
C GLU A 262 -6.07 3.23 -15.56
N ARG A 263 -5.31 2.84 -14.54
CA ARG A 263 -3.97 3.39 -14.26
C ARG A 263 -2.97 3.03 -15.37
N ILE A 264 -2.99 1.79 -15.83
CA ILE A 264 -2.16 1.28 -16.92
C ILE A 264 -2.46 2.06 -18.20
N LYS A 265 -3.74 2.22 -18.54
CA LYS A 265 -4.18 2.97 -19.72
C LYS A 265 -3.65 4.40 -19.67
N ARG A 266 -3.89 5.12 -18.59
CA ARG A 266 -3.41 6.49 -18.40
C ARG A 266 -1.90 6.61 -18.50
N SER A 267 -1.18 5.65 -17.90
CA SER A 267 0.29 5.63 -17.94
C SER A 267 0.84 5.30 -19.32
N ALA A 268 0.17 4.42 -20.08
CA ALA A 268 0.54 4.10 -21.46
C ALA A 268 0.31 5.30 -22.39
N GLU A 269 -0.81 5.99 -22.27
CA GLU A 269 -1.12 7.22 -22.99
C GLU A 269 -0.03 8.30 -22.75
N GLU A 270 0.35 8.50 -21.49
CA GLU A 270 1.37 9.49 -21.15
C GLU A 270 2.77 9.06 -21.61
N ALA A 271 3.14 7.78 -21.53
CA ALA A 271 4.44 7.28 -21.96
C ALA A 271 4.63 7.36 -23.48
N LEU A 272 3.56 7.18 -24.26
CA LEU A 272 3.59 7.27 -25.73
C LEU A 272 3.39 8.69 -26.24
N LYS A 273 3.07 9.64 -25.37
CA LYS A 273 2.80 11.03 -25.73
C LYS A 273 4.05 11.65 -26.40
N PRO A 274 3.91 12.27 -27.57
CA PRO A 274 5.03 12.94 -28.20
C PRO A 274 5.55 14.11 -27.36
N GLY A 275 6.87 14.29 -27.38
CA GLY A 275 7.54 15.32 -26.58
C GLY A 275 6.97 16.73 -26.82
N ILE A 276 6.71 17.45 -25.75
CA ILE A 276 6.09 18.78 -25.71
C ILE A 276 6.89 19.82 -26.52
N SER A 277 8.20 19.66 -26.65
CA SER A 277 9.09 20.60 -27.34
C SER A 277 8.76 20.81 -28.83
N LYS A 278 7.93 19.98 -29.42
CA LYS A 278 7.57 20.05 -30.85
C LYS A 278 6.22 20.69 -31.09
N TYR A 279 5.31 20.61 -30.15
CA TYR A 279 3.94 21.11 -30.23
C TYR A 279 3.60 21.96 -29.00
N ASP A 280 2.67 22.92 -29.15
CA ASP A 280 2.24 23.79 -28.06
C ASP A 280 1.21 23.11 -27.16
N SER A 281 0.38 22.22 -27.73
CA SER A 281 -0.50 21.33 -26.98
C SER A 281 -0.57 19.94 -27.61
N VAL A 282 -0.82 18.92 -26.78
CA VAL A 282 -1.02 17.53 -27.22
C VAL A 282 -2.10 16.90 -26.35
N GLU A 283 -3.19 16.49 -26.98
CA GLU A 283 -4.32 15.83 -26.32
C GLU A 283 -4.54 14.43 -26.87
N THR A 284 -4.94 13.48 -26.02
CA THR A 284 -5.29 12.12 -26.42
C THR A 284 -6.66 12.12 -27.10
N LYS A 285 -6.73 11.69 -28.35
CA LYS A 285 -7.97 11.59 -29.14
C LYS A 285 -8.63 10.22 -28.99
N SER A 286 -7.83 9.18 -29.03
CA SER A 286 -8.24 7.80 -28.77
C SER A 286 -7.09 6.98 -28.28
N SER A 287 -7.38 5.98 -27.46
CA SER A 287 -6.38 4.97 -27.05
C SER A 287 -7.00 3.61 -26.98
N ASP A 288 -6.26 2.62 -27.49
CA ASP A 288 -6.58 1.22 -27.39
C ASP A 288 -5.39 0.54 -26.68
N VAL A 289 -5.67 -0.08 -25.54
CA VAL A 289 -4.64 -0.71 -24.69
C VAL A 289 -5.06 -2.15 -24.43
N HIS A 290 -4.30 -3.07 -25.00
CA HIS A 290 -4.52 -4.50 -24.85
C HIS A 290 -3.54 -5.09 -23.85
N ILE A 291 -4.06 -5.81 -22.85
CA ILE A 291 -3.25 -6.56 -21.91
C ILE A 291 -2.87 -7.90 -22.57
N VAL A 292 -1.57 -8.14 -22.70
CA VAL A 292 -1.00 -9.34 -23.32
C VAL A 292 -0.70 -10.41 -22.28
N ASP A 293 -0.18 -9.98 -21.12
CA ASP A 293 0.18 -10.84 -20.00
C ASP A 293 -0.13 -10.08 -18.70
N ALA A 294 -0.69 -10.76 -17.72
CA ALA A 294 -1.02 -10.16 -16.44
C ALA A 294 -0.90 -11.13 -15.29
N ARG A 295 -0.26 -10.69 -14.22
CA ARG A 295 -0.04 -11.44 -13.00
C ARG A 295 -0.37 -10.59 -11.81
N TYR A 296 -0.74 -11.21 -10.69
CA TYR A 296 -1.03 -10.47 -9.47
C TYR A 296 -0.61 -11.22 -8.21
N TRP A 297 -0.39 -10.44 -7.15
CA TRP A 297 -0.09 -10.90 -5.79
C TRP A 297 -0.92 -10.14 -4.78
N TYR A 298 -1.19 -10.80 -3.66
CA TYR A 298 -1.75 -10.17 -2.48
C TYR A 298 -0.63 -9.83 -1.51
N VAL A 299 -0.43 -8.54 -1.20
CA VAL A 299 0.72 -8.05 -0.43
C VAL A 299 0.28 -7.10 0.68
N LEU A 300 0.96 -7.18 1.81
CA LEU A 300 0.78 -6.25 2.92
C LEU A 300 1.88 -5.18 2.95
N TYR A 301 1.47 -3.91 2.92
CA TYR A 301 2.38 -2.76 3.01
C TYR A 301 2.35 -2.09 4.38
N PRO A 302 3.52 -1.69 4.94
CA PRO A 302 3.63 -1.05 6.23
C PRO A 302 3.29 0.44 6.10
N VAL A 303 2.24 0.89 6.75
CA VAL A 303 1.80 2.29 6.75
C VAL A 303 1.70 2.80 8.18
N TRP A 304 2.35 3.92 8.47
CA TRP A 304 2.16 4.64 9.71
C TRP A 304 0.98 5.60 9.57
N ILE A 305 -0.03 5.42 10.40
CA ILE A 305 -1.28 6.20 10.37
C ILE A 305 -1.37 7.04 11.64
N LEU A 306 -1.59 8.32 11.46
CA LEU A 306 -2.00 9.23 12.53
C LEU A 306 -3.33 9.84 12.17
N ASN A 307 -4.32 9.61 13.02
CA ASN A 307 -5.63 10.21 12.90
C ASN A 307 -5.77 11.36 13.91
N THR A 308 -6.18 12.51 13.45
CA THR A 308 -6.37 13.70 14.27
C THR A 308 -7.68 14.38 13.92
N THR A 309 -8.47 14.74 14.92
CA THR A 309 -9.72 15.50 14.74
C THR A 309 -9.48 16.96 15.09
N TRP A 310 -9.79 17.87 14.16
CA TRP A 310 -9.74 19.31 14.37
C TRP A 310 -10.96 20.01 13.78
N GLN A 311 -11.61 20.86 14.54
CA GLN A 311 -12.83 21.59 14.14
C GLN A 311 -13.94 20.66 13.57
N LYS A 312 -14.14 19.49 14.17
CA LYS A 312 -15.06 18.42 13.74
C LYS A 312 -14.68 17.73 12.42
N ASN A 313 -13.59 18.10 11.80
CA ASN A 313 -13.05 17.43 10.64
C ASN A 313 -11.98 16.43 11.07
N GLN A 314 -11.95 15.29 10.39
CA GLN A 314 -10.97 14.23 10.60
C GLN A 314 -9.84 14.40 9.59
N TYR A 315 -8.61 14.31 10.06
CA TYR A 315 -7.41 14.42 9.27
C TYR A 315 -6.61 13.13 9.46
N ILE A 316 -6.33 12.44 8.37
CA ILE A 316 -5.53 11.22 8.36
C ILE A 316 -4.19 11.57 7.71
N PHE A 317 -3.13 11.29 8.43
CA PHE A 317 -1.77 11.40 7.93
C PHE A 317 -1.20 10.01 7.77
N CYS A 318 -0.78 9.68 6.55
CA CYS A 318 -0.15 8.41 6.22
C CYS A 318 1.25 8.66 5.68
N TYR A 319 2.17 7.77 6.02
CA TYR A 319 3.47 7.79 5.36
C TYR A 319 4.14 6.41 5.38
N GLU A 320 4.99 6.22 4.38
CA GLU A 320 5.81 5.05 4.19
C GLU A 320 7.29 5.42 4.33
N TRP A 321 8.14 4.46 4.66
CA TRP A 321 9.58 4.67 4.90
C TRP A 321 10.34 5.30 3.72
N ALA A 322 10.00 4.94 2.46
CA ALA A 322 10.72 5.37 1.28
C ALA A 322 10.61 6.87 0.99
N ASP A 323 9.49 7.48 1.34
CA ASP A 323 9.22 8.90 1.10
C ASP A 323 10.17 9.82 1.85
N TRP A 324 10.67 9.38 2.99
CA TRP A 324 11.52 10.22 3.81
C TRP A 324 12.95 10.39 3.26
N LYS A 325 13.51 9.35 2.64
CA LYS A 325 14.84 9.44 2.01
C LYS A 325 14.82 10.28 0.73
N ASN A 326 13.71 10.26 0.01
CA ASN A 326 13.58 10.89 -1.30
C ASN A 326 13.02 12.32 -1.27
N GLY A 327 12.62 12.84 -0.09
CA GLY A 327 12.08 14.19 0.05
C GLY A 327 10.72 14.41 -0.62
N ARG A 328 10.00 13.33 -0.96
CA ARG A 328 8.71 13.34 -1.64
C ARG A 328 7.54 13.57 -0.65
N ARG A 329 6.39 13.91 -1.17
CA ARG A 329 5.27 14.50 -0.44
C ARG A 329 4.49 13.44 0.33
N SER A 330 4.30 13.63 1.63
CA SER A 330 3.19 13.04 2.37
C SER A 330 1.91 13.78 2.02
N ALA A 331 0.83 13.06 1.76
CA ALA A 331 -0.47 13.66 1.52
C ALA A 331 -1.18 14.02 2.84
N PHE A 332 -1.92 15.09 2.79
CA PHE A 332 -2.91 15.50 3.79
C PHE A 332 -4.28 15.30 3.20
#